data_e60b96cc09c5d84a7f9af310503015f4
#
_entry.id   e60b96cc09c5d84a7f9af310503015f4
#
_cell.length_a   1.000
_cell.length_b   1.000
_cell.length_c   1.000
_cell.angle_alpha   90.00
_cell.angle_beta   90.00
_cell.angle_gamma   90.00
#
_symmetry.space_group_name_H-M   'P 1'
#
loop_
_entity.id
_entity.type
_entity.pdbx_description
1 polymer ?
#
loop_
_entity_poly.entity_id
_entity_poly.type
_entity_poly.pdbx_seq_one_letter_code
_entity_poly.pdbx_strand_id
1 'polypeptide(L)'
;MKNVTDNLVINNDDLNIKSMKDLKNPVSYGKDTSADFKVQSPGNFKYENSKYEIKSDIIGDHFKSNMLGAVILALLNGIEIKDSLNAIESFAGVKRRIELIGISKGVLIYDDYGHHPTEMEATITALKQQTESKLYVVFQPHRYTRTMEYFSSFKDSLKLADFAIVTDIYPAGESPIPGISSKNFEEESIKYLKSIRYVPEYLSKKVQNGDIVLTLGAGDITLLGPKILKYLNEY
;
A
#
# COMPACT_ATOMS: atom_id res chain seq x y z
N MET A 1 19.72 -13.29 -3.29
CA MET A 1 20.32 -12.71 -4.50
C MET A 1 21.59 -13.44 -4.98
N LYS A 2 22.39 -14.08 -4.10
CA LYS A 2 23.59 -14.83 -4.55
C LYS A 2 23.33 -16.03 -5.49
N ASN A 3 22.06 -16.47 -5.58
CA ASN A 3 21.65 -17.63 -6.38
C ASN A 3 20.91 -17.26 -7.70
N VAL A 4 20.87 -15.96 -8.06
CA VAL A 4 20.32 -15.54 -9.36
C VAL A 4 21.37 -15.81 -10.43
N THR A 5 21.02 -16.59 -11.46
CA THR A 5 21.98 -17.04 -12.50
C THR A 5 21.94 -16.19 -13.75
N ASP A 6 20.77 -15.61 -14.11
CA ASP A 6 20.56 -15.00 -15.41
C ASP A 6 20.26 -13.50 -15.33
N ASN A 7 19.08 -13.10 -14.89
CA ASN A 7 18.65 -11.70 -14.90
C ASN A 7 18.34 -11.22 -13.48
N LEU A 8 19.03 -10.19 -13.02
CA LEU A 8 18.78 -9.50 -11.76
C LEU A 8 18.33 -8.08 -12.04
N VAL A 9 17.10 -7.74 -11.65
CA VAL A 9 16.58 -6.37 -11.73
C VAL A 9 16.54 -5.77 -10.34
N ILE A 10 17.05 -4.56 -10.17
CA ILE A 10 17.14 -3.87 -8.88
C ILE A 10 16.53 -2.48 -8.94
N ASN A 11 15.82 -2.14 -7.86
CA ASN A 11 15.41 -0.76 -7.61
C ASN A 11 16.57 0.01 -6.96
N ASN A 12 17.21 0.91 -7.69
CA ASN A 12 18.36 1.67 -7.22
C ASN A 12 17.99 2.81 -6.26
N ASP A 13 16.70 3.08 -6.07
CA ASP A 13 16.21 4.04 -5.06
C ASP A 13 16.10 3.39 -3.66
N ASP A 14 16.15 2.05 -3.55
CA ASP A 14 16.14 1.34 -2.27
C ASP A 14 17.53 1.36 -1.63
N LEU A 15 17.63 1.95 -0.44
CA LEU A 15 18.89 2.12 0.29
C LEU A 15 19.52 0.77 0.69
N ASN A 16 18.73 -0.26 0.98
CA ASN A 16 19.23 -1.58 1.33
C ASN A 16 19.86 -2.25 0.09
N ILE A 17 19.19 -2.14 -1.06
CA ILE A 17 19.71 -2.64 -2.34
C ILE A 17 21.01 -1.90 -2.69
N LYS A 18 21.02 -0.56 -2.56
CA LYS A 18 22.19 0.29 -2.85
C LYS A 18 23.41 -0.04 -1.99
N SER A 19 23.17 -0.55 -0.77
CA SER A 19 24.25 -0.99 0.15
C SER A 19 24.81 -2.38 -0.17
N MET A 20 24.14 -3.17 -1.03
CA MET A 20 24.59 -4.52 -1.37
C MET A 20 25.81 -4.48 -2.27
N LYS A 21 26.85 -5.21 -1.85
CA LYS A 21 28.07 -5.44 -2.64
C LYS A 21 27.95 -6.78 -3.38
N ASP A 22 28.70 -6.91 -4.47
CA ASP A 22 28.85 -8.16 -5.25
C ASP A 22 27.57 -8.63 -5.99
N LEU A 23 26.72 -7.71 -6.41
CA LEU A 23 25.63 -8.04 -7.35
C LEU A 23 26.21 -8.27 -8.74
N LYS A 24 25.92 -9.43 -9.34
CA LYS A 24 26.42 -9.78 -10.66
C LYS A 24 25.51 -9.13 -11.74
N ASN A 25 26.08 -8.17 -12.47
CA ASN A 25 25.46 -7.53 -13.65
C ASN A 25 23.96 -7.20 -13.46
N PRO A 26 23.56 -6.45 -12.42
CA PRO A 26 22.18 -6.11 -12.22
C PRO A 26 21.74 -5.08 -13.27
N VAL A 27 20.55 -5.24 -13.81
CA VAL A 27 19.84 -4.18 -14.53
C VAL A 27 19.09 -3.32 -13.51
N SER A 28 19.38 -2.03 -13.51
CA SER A 28 18.92 -1.11 -12.47
C SER A 28 17.85 -0.15 -12.99
N TYR A 29 16.91 0.23 -12.11
CA TYR A 29 15.99 1.32 -12.37
C TYR A 29 15.87 2.23 -11.15
N GLY A 30 15.58 3.50 -11.38
CA GLY A 30 15.43 4.49 -10.32
C GLY A 30 15.65 5.92 -10.78
N LYS A 31 15.57 6.86 -9.82
CA LYS A 31 15.80 8.30 -10.06
C LYS A 31 17.28 8.65 -10.22
N ASP A 32 18.16 7.77 -9.77
CA ASP A 32 19.61 7.95 -9.92
C ASP A 32 19.99 8.00 -11.41
N THR A 33 20.81 8.96 -11.77
CA THR A 33 21.26 9.16 -13.15
C THR A 33 22.14 8.03 -13.69
N SER A 34 22.67 7.19 -12.80
CA SER A 34 23.47 6.01 -13.15
C SER A 34 22.60 4.77 -13.44
N ALA A 35 21.28 4.81 -13.14
CA ALA A 35 20.40 3.69 -13.44
C ALA A 35 20.25 3.46 -14.95
N ASP A 36 20.12 2.19 -15.36
CA ASP A 36 19.90 1.81 -16.77
C ASP A 36 18.54 2.33 -17.25
N PHE A 37 17.49 2.19 -16.42
CA PHE A 37 16.17 2.77 -16.64
C PHE A 37 15.97 3.97 -15.71
N LYS A 38 16.09 5.18 -16.26
CA LYS A 38 16.08 6.43 -15.49
C LYS A 38 14.69 6.94 -15.27
N VAL A 39 14.18 6.85 -14.04
CA VAL A 39 12.87 7.38 -13.64
C VAL A 39 12.94 8.90 -13.56
N GLN A 40 12.09 9.58 -14.32
CA GLN A 40 11.97 11.05 -14.35
C GLN A 40 10.89 11.56 -13.39
N SER A 41 9.77 10.85 -13.35
CA SER A 41 8.65 11.04 -12.44
C SER A 41 7.90 9.71 -12.31
N PRO A 42 6.98 9.52 -11.36
CA PRO A 42 6.22 8.28 -11.24
C PRO A 42 5.57 7.86 -12.56
N GLY A 43 5.92 6.68 -13.04
CA GLY A 43 5.46 6.14 -14.33
C GLY A 43 6.21 6.64 -15.57
N ASN A 44 7.01 7.68 -15.49
CA ASN A 44 7.77 8.20 -16.62
C ASN A 44 9.26 7.82 -16.49
N PHE A 45 9.82 7.18 -17.50
CA PHE A 45 11.21 6.76 -17.47
C PHE A 45 11.91 6.91 -18.84
N LYS A 46 13.21 6.91 -18.80
CA LYS A 46 14.09 6.84 -19.99
C LYS A 46 14.84 5.53 -20.00
N TYR A 47 14.88 4.92 -21.15
CA TYR A 47 15.74 3.78 -21.44
C TYR A 47 16.42 4.01 -22.80
N GLU A 48 17.74 3.83 -22.86
CA GLU A 48 18.55 4.25 -24.00
C GLU A 48 18.25 5.73 -24.39
N ASN A 49 17.87 5.98 -25.63
CA ASN A 49 17.56 7.32 -26.14
C ASN A 49 16.06 7.66 -26.17
N SER A 50 15.21 6.77 -25.66
CA SER A 50 13.75 6.89 -25.75
C SER A 50 13.12 7.19 -24.39
N LYS A 51 11.99 7.89 -24.43
CA LYS A 51 11.13 8.15 -23.26
C LYS A 51 9.91 7.25 -23.32
N TYR A 52 9.51 6.74 -22.18
CA TYR A 52 8.38 5.84 -22.03
C TYR A 52 7.49 6.28 -20.87
N GLU A 53 6.22 5.92 -20.93
CA GLU A 53 5.23 6.18 -19.89
C GLU A 53 4.49 4.89 -19.54
N ILE A 54 4.37 4.61 -18.24
CA ILE A 54 3.50 3.59 -17.69
C ILE A 54 2.13 4.23 -17.44
N LYS A 55 1.18 3.93 -18.30
CA LYS A 55 -0.22 4.32 -18.14
C LYS A 55 -0.91 3.27 -17.27
N SER A 56 -1.49 3.70 -16.16
CA SER A 56 -2.22 2.84 -15.25
C SER A 56 -3.09 3.67 -14.33
N ASP A 57 -4.31 3.23 -14.09
CA ASP A 57 -5.26 3.82 -13.13
C ASP A 57 -4.98 3.37 -11.69
N ILE A 58 -4.01 2.48 -11.48
CA ILE A 58 -3.63 2.00 -10.15
C ILE A 58 -2.97 3.14 -9.36
N ILE A 59 -3.56 3.43 -8.21
CA ILE A 59 -3.14 4.51 -7.31
C ILE A 59 -1.83 4.12 -6.61
N GLY A 60 -0.87 5.05 -6.57
CA GLY A 60 0.37 4.96 -5.80
C GLY A 60 1.63 4.82 -6.64
N ASP A 61 2.61 5.66 -6.34
CA ASP A 61 3.89 5.73 -7.05
C ASP A 61 4.71 4.44 -6.90
N HIS A 62 4.58 3.77 -5.77
CA HIS A 62 5.24 2.48 -5.52
C HIS A 62 4.74 1.38 -6.47
N PHE A 63 3.46 1.40 -6.89
CA PHE A 63 2.96 0.46 -7.90
C PHE A 63 3.54 0.77 -9.27
N LYS A 64 3.68 2.04 -9.65
CA LYS A 64 4.34 2.43 -10.90
C LYS A 64 5.80 1.99 -10.92
N SER A 65 6.49 2.07 -9.78
CA SER A 65 7.85 1.52 -9.63
C SER A 65 7.90 0.00 -9.81
N ASN A 66 6.95 -0.74 -9.20
CA ASN A 66 6.85 -2.19 -9.36
C ASN A 66 6.52 -2.59 -10.80
N MET A 67 5.63 -1.85 -11.47
CA MET A 67 5.30 -2.05 -12.89
C MET A 67 6.53 -1.86 -13.79
N LEU A 68 7.36 -0.85 -13.52
CA LEU A 68 8.61 -0.67 -14.25
C LEU A 68 9.54 -1.88 -14.07
N GLY A 69 9.68 -2.39 -12.86
CA GLY A 69 10.42 -3.63 -12.59
C GLY A 69 9.89 -4.82 -13.41
N ALA A 70 8.56 -4.95 -13.55
CA ALA A 70 7.93 -5.98 -14.35
C ALA A 70 8.19 -5.79 -15.85
N VAL A 71 8.12 -4.56 -16.39
CA VAL A 71 8.45 -4.22 -17.78
C VAL A 71 9.91 -4.59 -18.09
N ILE A 72 10.83 -4.27 -17.18
CA ILE A 72 12.26 -4.59 -17.36
C ILE A 72 12.46 -6.12 -17.39
N LEU A 73 11.83 -6.86 -16.47
CA LEU A 73 11.90 -8.32 -16.48
C LEU A 73 11.34 -8.92 -17.78
N ALA A 74 10.23 -8.40 -18.28
CA ALA A 74 9.66 -8.82 -19.56
C ALA A 74 10.62 -8.57 -20.73
N LEU A 75 11.22 -7.38 -20.79
CA LEU A 75 12.21 -7.02 -21.81
C LEU A 75 13.41 -7.95 -21.79
N LEU A 76 13.95 -8.25 -20.61
CA LEU A 76 15.09 -9.19 -20.45
C LEU A 76 14.73 -10.63 -20.85
N ASN A 77 13.46 -10.96 -20.96
CA ASN A 77 12.95 -12.24 -21.46
C ASN A 77 12.47 -12.15 -22.93
N GLY A 78 12.85 -11.10 -23.66
CA GLY A 78 12.61 -10.99 -25.11
C GLY A 78 11.23 -10.43 -25.47
N ILE A 79 10.49 -9.85 -24.53
CA ILE A 79 9.20 -9.18 -24.82
C ILE A 79 9.51 -7.71 -25.13
N GLU A 80 8.95 -7.22 -26.23
CA GLU A 80 9.09 -5.81 -26.61
C GLU A 80 8.54 -4.87 -25.52
N ILE A 81 9.23 -3.75 -25.31
CA ILE A 81 8.85 -2.76 -24.28
C ILE A 81 7.42 -2.25 -24.50
N LYS A 82 7.03 -2.05 -25.76
CA LYS A 82 5.70 -1.57 -26.13
C LYS A 82 4.61 -2.57 -25.76
N ASP A 83 4.83 -3.85 -25.96
CA ASP A 83 3.88 -4.91 -25.63
C ASP A 83 3.73 -5.05 -24.12
N SER A 84 4.84 -4.93 -23.38
CA SER A 84 4.83 -4.90 -21.91
C SER A 84 4.05 -3.72 -21.36
N LEU A 85 4.22 -2.52 -21.93
CA LEU A 85 3.47 -1.32 -21.53
C LEU A 85 1.98 -1.44 -21.84
N ASN A 86 1.60 -1.99 -23.00
CA ASN A 86 0.19 -2.25 -23.34
C ASN A 86 -0.46 -3.26 -22.37
N ALA A 87 0.28 -4.29 -21.96
CA ALA A 87 -0.19 -5.26 -20.96
C ALA A 87 -0.41 -4.59 -19.59
N ILE A 88 0.50 -3.71 -19.16
CA ILE A 88 0.35 -2.93 -17.92
C ILE A 88 -0.87 -2.00 -17.98
N GLU A 89 -1.12 -1.32 -19.11
CA GLU A 89 -2.27 -0.41 -19.28
C GLU A 89 -3.60 -1.15 -19.09
N SER A 90 -3.67 -2.42 -19.49
CA SER A 90 -4.85 -3.28 -19.32
C SER A 90 -4.94 -3.97 -17.95
N PHE A 91 -3.93 -3.84 -17.10
CA PHE A 91 -3.86 -4.54 -15.84
C PHE A 91 -4.73 -3.86 -14.77
N ALA A 92 -5.78 -4.54 -14.32
CA ALA A 92 -6.76 -4.02 -13.36
C ALA A 92 -6.29 -3.98 -11.90
N GLY A 93 -5.04 -4.37 -11.61
CA GLY A 93 -4.51 -4.42 -10.25
C GLY A 93 -4.63 -5.78 -9.58
N VAL A 94 -4.27 -5.82 -8.31
CA VAL A 94 -4.32 -7.01 -7.45
C VAL A 94 -5.29 -6.75 -6.31
N LYS A 95 -6.10 -7.74 -5.97
CA LYS A 95 -6.98 -7.67 -4.79
C LYS A 95 -6.19 -7.31 -3.55
N ARG A 96 -6.80 -6.50 -2.68
CA ARG A 96 -6.18 -6.03 -1.44
C ARG A 96 -4.88 -5.23 -1.64
N ARG A 97 -4.74 -4.50 -2.76
CA ARG A 97 -3.66 -3.56 -3.03
C ARG A 97 -4.27 -2.25 -3.52
N ILE A 98 -4.67 -1.39 -2.59
CA ILE A 98 -5.50 -0.19 -2.79
C ILE A 98 -6.73 -0.56 -3.65
N GLU A 99 -7.37 -1.67 -3.32
CA GLU A 99 -8.55 -2.18 -4.04
C GLU A 99 -9.77 -1.34 -3.71
N LEU A 100 -10.40 -0.75 -4.72
CA LEU A 100 -11.69 -0.07 -4.54
C LEU A 100 -12.79 -1.11 -4.32
N ILE A 101 -13.33 -1.17 -3.11
CA ILE A 101 -14.44 -2.07 -2.75
C ILE A 101 -15.77 -1.53 -3.24
N GLY A 102 -15.94 -0.22 -3.23
CA GLY A 102 -17.13 0.44 -3.76
C GLY A 102 -17.29 1.87 -3.28
N ILE A 103 -18.39 2.48 -3.70
CA ILE A 103 -18.75 3.87 -3.38
C ILE A 103 -20.16 3.87 -2.79
N SER A 104 -20.34 4.53 -1.65
CA SER A 104 -21.64 4.75 -1.01
C SER A 104 -21.78 6.20 -0.56
N LYS A 105 -22.87 6.86 -1.00
CA LYS A 105 -23.15 8.28 -0.66
C LYS A 105 -21.95 9.22 -0.92
N GLY A 106 -21.14 8.90 -1.97
CA GLY A 106 -19.96 9.65 -2.33
C GLY A 106 -18.72 9.36 -1.48
N VAL A 107 -18.78 8.40 -0.55
CA VAL A 107 -17.64 7.89 0.23
C VAL A 107 -17.00 6.74 -0.54
N LEU A 108 -15.70 6.82 -0.81
CA LEU A 108 -14.94 5.76 -1.45
C LEU A 108 -14.36 4.82 -0.38
N ILE A 109 -14.52 3.51 -0.59
CA ILE A 109 -14.06 2.49 0.36
C ILE A 109 -12.99 1.64 -0.32
N TYR A 110 -11.79 1.62 0.26
CA TYR A 110 -10.64 0.86 -0.22
C TYR A 110 -10.23 -0.22 0.79
N ASP A 111 -9.63 -1.31 0.27
CA ASP A 111 -8.97 -2.35 1.08
C ASP A 111 -7.51 -2.51 0.67
N ASP A 112 -6.62 -2.61 1.66
CA ASP A 112 -5.21 -2.86 1.42
C ASP A 112 -4.63 -3.88 2.43
N TYR A 113 -3.76 -4.74 1.94
CA TYR A 113 -3.12 -5.81 2.73
C TYR A 113 -1.96 -5.29 3.59
N GLY A 114 -1.54 -4.04 3.44
CA GLY A 114 -0.42 -3.44 4.13
C GLY A 114 -0.45 -3.71 5.64
N HIS A 115 0.64 -4.25 6.15
CA HIS A 115 0.80 -4.65 7.53
C HIS A 115 2.21 -4.41 8.06
N HIS A 116 3.03 -3.70 7.29
CA HIS A 116 4.33 -3.17 7.68
C HIS A 116 4.26 -1.63 7.61
N PRO A 117 4.93 -0.87 8.51
CA PRO A 117 4.86 0.59 8.53
C PRO A 117 5.15 1.25 7.18
N THR A 118 6.16 0.80 6.47
CA THR A 118 6.52 1.32 5.13
C THR A 118 5.40 1.13 4.10
N GLU A 119 4.71 -0.03 4.12
CA GLU A 119 3.55 -0.28 3.25
C GLU A 119 2.38 0.65 3.62
N MET A 120 2.10 0.79 4.92
CA MET A 120 1.04 1.66 5.43
C MET A 120 1.26 3.11 5.04
N GLU A 121 2.49 3.63 5.23
CA GLU A 121 2.87 4.98 4.85
C GLU A 121 2.65 5.23 3.37
N ALA A 122 3.12 4.32 2.50
CA ALA A 122 2.95 4.42 1.06
C ALA A 122 1.47 4.44 0.65
N THR A 123 0.65 3.53 1.22
CA THR A 123 -0.78 3.41 0.92
C THR A 123 -1.57 4.63 1.43
N ILE A 124 -1.35 5.04 2.68
CA ILE A 124 -2.04 6.19 3.28
C ILE A 124 -1.69 7.48 2.52
N THR A 125 -0.42 7.70 2.23
CA THR A 125 0.03 8.88 1.46
C THR A 125 -0.58 8.89 0.05
N ALA A 126 -0.59 7.75 -0.63
CA ALA A 126 -1.17 7.64 -1.96
C ALA A 126 -2.67 7.97 -1.98
N LEU A 127 -3.45 7.47 -1.01
CA LEU A 127 -4.88 7.76 -0.92
C LEU A 127 -5.17 9.18 -0.43
N LYS A 128 -4.34 9.74 0.46
CA LYS A 128 -4.49 11.12 0.92
C LYS A 128 -4.36 12.13 -0.23
N GLN A 129 -3.57 11.82 -1.25
CA GLN A 129 -3.43 12.63 -2.46
C GLN A 129 -4.64 12.53 -3.42
N GLN A 130 -5.56 11.59 -3.20
CA GLN A 130 -6.74 11.39 -4.04
C GLN A 130 -7.98 12.17 -3.56
N THR A 131 -7.91 12.83 -2.41
CA THR A 131 -9.05 13.56 -1.86
C THR A 131 -8.63 14.88 -1.22
N GLU A 132 -9.45 15.91 -1.41
CA GLU A 132 -9.41 17.16 -0.66
C GLU A 132 -10.21 17.08 0.65
N SER A 133 -11.00 16.01 0.81
CA SER A 133 -11.79 15.71 2.01
C SER A 133 -10.96 14.90 3.01
N LYS A 134 -11.61 14.09 3.85
CA LYS A 134 -10.91 13.33 4.89
C LYS A 134 -10.60 11.90 4.46
N LEU A 135 -9.44 11.44 4.89
CA LEU A 135 -9.03 10.03 4.83
C LEU A 135 -9.19 9.40 6.22
N TYR A 136 -10.09 8.42 6.33
CA TYR A 136 -10.26 7.57 7.50
C TYR A 136 -9.53 6.24 7.27
N VAL A 137 -8.66 5.86 8.19
CA VAL A 137 -7.96 4.58 8.15
C VAL A 137 -8.48 3.66 9.23
N VAL A 138 -8.90 2.45 8.88
CA VAL A 138 -9.25 1.39 9.83
C VAL A 138 -8.14 0.35 9.80
N PHE A 139 -7.33 0.31 10.83
CA PHE A 139 -6.17 -0.56 10.93
C PHE A 139 -6.41 -1.72 11.88
N GLN A 140 -6.10 -2.94 11.44
CA GLN A 140 -6.03 -4.12 12.28
C GLN A 140 -4.58 -4.58 12.38
N PRO A 141 -3.90 -4.38 13.53
CA PRO A 141 -2.57 -4.91 13.72
C PRO A 141 -2.55 -6.44 13.56
N HIS A 142 -1.52 -6.97 12.93
CA HIS A 142 -1.38 -8.40 12.65
C HIS A 142 -0.18 -8.97 13.38
N ARG A 143 -0.39 -9.89 14.33
CA ARG A 143 0.54 -10.50 15.27
C ARG A 143 0.97 -9.58 16.42
N TYR A 144 1.07 -10.15 17.62
CA TYR A 144 1.54 -9.43 18.80
C TYR A 144 3.02 -9.06 18.71
N THR A 145 3.84 -9.98 18.21
CA THR A 145 5.29 -9.76 18.04
C THR A 145 5.57 -8.57 17.12
N ARG A 146 4.92 -8.51 15.97
CA ARG A 146 5.04 -7.39 15.02
C ARG A 146 4.50 -6.09 15.61
N THR A 147 3.37 -6.15 16.31
CA THR A 147 2.79 -4.94 16.93
C THR A 147 3.73 -4.37 17.98
N MET A 148 4.40 -5.22 18.76
CA MET A 148 5.42 -4.81 19.73
C MET A 148 6.62 -4.17 19.04
N GLU A 149 7.15 -4.80 18.00
CA GLU A 149 8.36 -4.36 17.28
C GLU A 149 8.17 -3.00 16.59
N TYR A 150 7.02 -2.81 15.92
CA TYR A 150 6.76 -1.64 15.09
C TYR A 150 5.75 -0.66 15.70
N PHE A 151 5.48 -0.72 17.01
CA PHE A 151 4.42 0.06 17.65
C PHE A 151 4.48 1.56 17.32
N SER A 152 5.64 2.19 17.53
CA SER A 152 5.83 3.62 17.24
C SER A 152 5.68 3.93 15.76
N SER A 153 6.29 3.12 14.89
CA SER A 153 6.24 3.33 13.44
C SER A 153 4.82 3.17 12.88
N PHE A 154 4.02 2.22 13.40
CA PHE A 154 2.61 2.10 13.07
C PHE A 154 1.83 3.36 13.47
N LYS A 155 2.09 3.86 14.68
CA LYS A 155 1.43 5.05 15.20
C LYS A 155 1.76 6.28 14.34
N ASP A 156 3.02 6.43 13.95
CA ASP A 156 3.46 7.53 13.07
C ASP A 156 2.82 7.42 11.67
N SER A 157 2.75 6.21 11.10
CA SER A 157 2.07 5.99 9.82
C SER A 157 0.57 6.33 9.89
N LEU A 158 -0.11 5.96 10.97
CA LEU A 158 -1.54 6.26 11.17
C LEU A 158 -1.84 7.76 11.25
N LYS A 159 -0.90 8.56 11.76
CA LYS A 159 -1.03 10.03 11.84
C LYS A 159 -1.01 10.74 10.48
N LEU A 160 -0.64 10.07 9.41
CA LEU A 160 -0.73 10.60 8.05
C LEU A 160 -2.18 10.69 7.55
N ALA A 161 -3.10 9.96 8.17
CA ALA A 161 -4.53 10.07 7.93
C ALA A 161 -5.16 11.22 8.76
N ASP A 162 -6.34 11.69 8.36
CA ASP A 162 -7.08 12.68 9.16
C ASP A 162 -7.66 12.06 10.43
N PHE A 163 -8.00 10.77 10.36
CA PHE A 163 -8.49 10.00 11.51
C PHE A 163 -8.23 8.51 11.32
N ALA A 164 -7.79 7.85 12.38
CA ALA A 164 -7.56 6.42 12.37
C ALA A 164 -8.43 5.70 13.40
N ILE A 165 -8.85 4.48 13.07
CA ILE A 165 -9.50 3.52 13.96
C ILE A 165 -8.58 2.31 14.04
N VAL A 166 -8.21 1.89 15.26
CA VAL A 166 -7.44 0.67 15.47
C VAL A 166 -8.31 -0.36 16.16
N THR A 167 -8.37 -1.57 15.61
CA THR A 167 -9.12 -2.69 16.19
C THR A 167 -8.21 -3.64 16.94
N ASP A 168 -8.76 -4.65 17.64
CA ASP A 168 -7.96 -5.67 18.32
C ASP A 168 -6.94 -6.30 17.35
N ILE A 169 -5.78 -6.68 17.92
CA ILE A 169 -4.73 -7.37 17.18
C ILE A 169 -5.28 -8.70 16.64
N TYR A 170 -5.10 -8.96 15.36
CA TYR A 170 -5.32 -10.28 14.78
C TYR A 170 -4.14 -11.19 15.14
N PRO A 171 -4.35 -12.23 15.95
CA PRO A 171 -3.25 -12.97 16.57
C PRO A 171 -2.45 -13.85 15.59
N ALA A 172 -3.08 -14.33 14.51
CA ALA A 172 -2.45 -15.22 13.51
C ALA A 172 -1.72 -16.42 14.15
N GLY A 173 -2.32 -17.01 15.19
CA GLY A 173 -1.76 -18.16 15.91
C GLY A 173 -0.82 -17.80 17.06
N GLU A 174 -0.50 -16.52 17.28
CA GLU A 174 0.31 -16.09 18.43
C GLU A 174 -0.53 -15.97 19.71
N SER A 175 0.08 -16.25 20.85
CA SER A 175 -0.49 -15.93 22.16
C SER A 175 -0.34 -14.44 22.48
N PRO A 176 -1.27 -13.85 23.24
CA PRO A 176 -1.13 -12.46 23.68
C PRO A 176 0.18 -12.22 24.47
N ILE A 177 0.83 -11.10 24.18
CA ILE A 177 2.01 -10.66 24.91
C ILE A 177 1.59 -9.66 25.99
N PRO A 178 1.95 -9.86 27.28
CA PRO A 178 1.62 -8.92 28.34
C PRO A 178 2.06 -7.49 28.02
N GLY A 179 1.16 -6.52 28.21
CA GLY A 179 1.41 -5.10 27.92
C GLY A 179 1.22 -4.67 26.46
N ILE A 180 1.06 -5.62 25.53
CA ILE A 180 0.84 -5.31 24.12
C ILE A 180 -0.66 -5.38 23.78
N SER A 181 -1.22 -4.23 23.44
CA SER A 181 -2.66 -4.09 23.15
C SER A 181 -2.88 -2.96 22.13
N SER A 182 -3.84 -3.15 21.24
CA SER A 182 -4.30 -2.09 20.32
C SER A 182 -4.85 -0.86 21.05
N LYS A 183 -5.32 -1.02 22.29
CA LYS A 183 -5.76 0.12 23.11
C LYS A 183 -4.64 1.14 23.34
N ASN A 184 -3.39 0.72 23.31
CA ASN A 184 -2.23 1.59 23.52
C ASN A 184 -2.00 2.58 22.36
N PHE A 185 -2.65 2.38 21.21
CA PHE A 185 -2.63 3.33 20.07
C PHE A 185 -3.51 4.55 20.32
N GLU A 186 -4.48 4.48 21.25
CA GLU A 186 -5.50 5.52 21.41
C GLU A 186 -4.90 6.89 21.74
N GLU A 187 -5.28 7.90 20.96
CA GLU A 187 -4.96 9.32 21.12
C GLU A 187 -6.00 10.18 20.38
N GLU A 188 -5.83 11.49 20.31
CA GLU A 188 -6.81 12.43 19.74
C GLU A 188 -7.25 12.06 18.32
N SER A 189 -6.31 11.71 17.43
CA SER A 189 -6.58 11.33 16.04
C SER A 189 -6.72 9.81 15.81
N ILE A 190 -6.54 8.99 16.85
CA ILE A 190 -6.58 7.53 16.77
C ILE A 190 -7.54 6.96 17.79
N LYS A 191 -8.65 6.37 17.32
CA LYS A 191 -9.67 5.74 18.16
C LYS A 191 -9.49 4.23 18.22
N TYR A 192 -9.44 3.66 19.43
CA TYR A 192 -9.54 2.23 19.61
C TYR A 192 -10.99 1.76 19.61
N LEU A 193 -11.31 0.75 18.80
CA LEU A 193 -12.57 0.01 18.82
C LEU A 193 -12.27 -1.49 18.93
N LYS A 194 -12.74 -2.13 20.00
CA LYS A 194 -12.44 -3.52 20.33
C LYS A 194 -12.68 -4.52 19.19
N SER A 195 -13.61 -4.26 18.31
CA SER A 195 -13.97 -5.22 17.25
C SER A 195 -14.32 -4.50 15.95
N ILE A 196 -13.94 -5.09 14.82
CA ILE A 196 -14.29 -4.63 13.47
C ILE A 196 -15.82 -4.47 13.28
N ARG A 197 -16.64 -5.20 14.04
CA ARG A 197 -18.11 -5.13 13.95
C ARG A 197 -18.70 -3.77 14.35
N TYR A 198 -17.99 -2.98 15.17
CA TYR A 198 -18.47 -1.66 15.59
C TYR A 198 -18.09 -0.54 14.62
N VAL A 199 -17.19 -0.83 13.69
CA VAL A 199 -16.62 0.16 12.78
C VAL A 199 -17.68 0.74 11.81
N PRO A 200 -18.56 -0.07 11.17
CA PRO A 200 -19.54 0.48 10.22
C PRO A 200 -20.46 1.52 10.86
N GLU A 201 -21.02 1.23 12.04
CA GLU A 201 -21.86 2.17 12.78
C GLU A 201 -21.10 3.43 13.21
N TYR A 202 -19.86 3.25 13.66
CA TYR A 202 -19.03 4.39 14.06
C TYR A 202 -18.74 5.32 12.88
N LEU A 203 -18.34 4.75 11.73
CA LEU A 203 -18.02 5.51 10.53
C LEU A 203 -19.25 6.20 9.94
N SER A 204 -20.42 5.56 9.94
CA SER A 204 -21.64 6.17 9.38
C SER A 204 -22.04 7.51 10.03
N LYS A 205 -21.59 7.75 11.27
CA LYS A 205 -21.81 9.01 12.00
C LYS A 205 -20.72 10.06 11.75
N LYS A 206 -19.68 9.74 10.98
CA LYS A 206 -18.47 10.56 10.80
C LYS A 206 -18.18 10.93 9.37
N VAL A 207 -18.34 9.96 8.45
CA VAL A 207 -17.98 10.14 7.04
C VAL A 207 -19.02 10.95 6.29
N GLN A 208 -18.57 11.68 5.28
CA GLN A 208 -19.38 12.48 4.40
C GLN A 208 -18.96 12.34 2.94
N ASN A 209 -19.74 12.88 2.02
CA ASN A 209 -19.43 12.87 0.59
C ASN A 209 -18.01 13.43 0.33
N GLY A 210 -17.24 12.73 -0.48
CA GLY A 210 -15.85 13.06 -0.81
C GLY A 210 -14.81 12.40 0.10
N ASP A 211 -15.21 11.83 1.25
CA ASP A 211 -14.28 11.13 2.13
C ASP A 211 -13.84 9.79 1.56
N ILE A 212 -12.66 9.37 1.99
CA ILE A 212 -12.10 8.04 1.72
C ILE A 212 -12.03 7.24 3.03
N VAL A 213 -12.44 5.97 2.97
CA VAL A 213 -12.26 4.98 4.03
C VAL A 213 -11.32 3.89 3.52
N LEU A 214 -10.22 3.68 4.22
CA LEU A 214 -9.26 2.60 3.95
C LEU A 214 -9.34 1.55 5.04
N THR A 215 -9.60 0.28 4.69
CA THR A 215 -9.35 -0.88 5.56
C THR A 215 -7.95 -1.41 5.31
N LEU A 216 -7.15 -1.57 6.37
CA LEU A 216 -5.71 -1.81 6.28
C LEU A 216 -5.26 -2.93 7.22
N GLY A 217 -4.66 -3.99 6.68
CA GLY A 217 -4.13 -5.10 7.47
C GLY A 217 -4.22 -6.46 6.80
N ALA A 218 -3.46 -7.45 7.31
CA ALA A 218 -3.34 -8.79 6.74
C ALA A 218 -4.37 -9.81 7.31
N GLY A 219 -5.15 -9.42 8.33
CA GLY A 219 -6.13 -10.29 8.99
C GLY A 219 -7.50 -10.30 8.31
N ASP A 220 -8.53 -10.54 9.13
CA ASP A 220 -9.93 -10.60 8.70
C ASP A 220 -10.55 -9.21 8.45
N ILE A 221 -9.77 -8.15 8.61
CA ILE A 221 -10.17 -6.77 8.30
C ILE A 221 -10.67 -6.61 6.85
N THR A 222 -10.18 -7.42 5.92
CA THR A 222 -10.63 -7.42 4.51
C THR A 222 -12.14 -7.67 4.37
N LEU A 223 -12.76 -8.33 5.35
CA LEU A 223 -14.20 -8.55 5.38
C LEU A 223 -14.99 -7.30 5.78
N LEU A 224 -14.30 -6.25 6.21
CA LEU A 224 -14.92 -5.04 6.74
C LEU A 224 -15.35 -4.08 5.63
N GLY A 225 -14.59 -3.92 4.56
CA GLY A 225 -14.92 -3.02 3.46
C GLY A 225 -16.33 -3.23 2.90
N PRO A 226 -16.71 -4.46 2.49
CA PRO A 226 -18.08 -4.77 2.07
C PRO A 226 -19.15 -4.51 3.14
N LYS A 227 -18.83 -4.70 4.43
CA LYS A 227 -19.77 -4.43 5.54
C LYS A 227 -19.99 -2.93 5.73
N ILE A 228 -18.93 -2.11 5.61
CA ILE A 228 -19.04 -0.65 5.63
C ILE A 228 -19.92 -0.19 4.47
N LEU A 229 -19.63 -0.66 3.26
CA LEU A 229 -20.38 -0.31 2.06
C LEU A 229 -21.87 -0.61 2.22
N LYS A 230 -22.20 -1.82 2.69
CA LYS A 230 -23.57 -2.23 2.95
C LYS A 230 -24.24 -1.32 3.99
N TYR A 231 -23.58 -1.08 5.13
CA TYR A 231 -24.12 -0.27 6.22
C TYR A 231 -24.39 1.17 5.79
N LEU A 232 -23.47 1.80 5.06
CA LEU A 232 -23.65 3.17 4.56
C LEU A 232 -24.77 3.28 3.52
N ASN A 233 -25.07 2.21 2.78
CA ASN A 233 -26.20 2.17 1.85
C ASN A 233 -27.56 2.03 2.55
N GLU A 234 -27.60 1.36 3.71
CA GLU A 234 -28.83 1.08 4.46
C GLU A 234 -29.24 2.24 5.39
N TYR A 235 -28.30 3.00 5.89
CA TYR A 235 -28.50 4.09 6.86
C TYR A 235 -27.93 5.43 6.35
#